data_8c5dbc7de0cb353c6616ed40cb27bbde
#
_entry.id   8c5dbc7de0cb353c6616ed40cb27bbde
#
_cell.length_a   1.000
_cell.length_b   1.000
_cell.length_c   1.000
_cell.angle_alpha   90.00
_cell.angle_beta   90.00
_cell.angle_gamma   90.00
#
_symmetry.space_group_name_H-M   'P 1'
#
loop_
_entity.id
_entity.type
_entity.pdbx_description
1 polymer ?
#
loop_
_entity_poly.entity_id
_entity_poly.type
_entity_poly.pdbx_seq_one_letter_code
_entity_poly.pdbx_strand_id
1 'polypeptide(L)'
;MGRKLCLAFLVTLSVSTLQARQPVRARHGMVVTREQHATDVGEAVLEAGGNAVDAAVAVGFALSVTHPSAGNLGGGGFMLVRFADGHSSFLDFRERAPAAATHDMYLGPDGKATRDSVLGYRASGVPGTVKGLEYAHSKWGKRKWKDLVNPAIGLAAKGFPVSWGLSNSLQSKTVSEKLAQFPDSQRIFLKGGDFYQMGDVFRQPELAATLKRIRDRGAKDFYEGETARLLAADQQAHGGTITLADLNGYQAMERVPLKGKYRGYEVITSPPPSSGGIGVLQMLGVLEGFDLSNSGVGSAAETHLLAETMRRYFADRSEYLGDSDFFKVPVSALLNPKYIAHLRDGIDPTKTTPSTEIRPGNLPAYESFETTHYSIVDAEGNAVSVTYTLNGGFGSGVTVGKLGFLLNNEMDDFAPKPGEANAYGLIQGEANSIAPRKTPLSSMVPTILTKDGKFFLVLGTPGGPTIINSVLQTIVNVVDFGMNAQEAVDQPRIHHQWLPDTLSVERGFSPDTLELLKGKGHQIRQANFIGEVAAIKWDGKFLEGAADGRVEATAKGY
;
A
#
# COMPACT_ATOMS: atom_id res chain seq x y z
N MET A 1 -37.73 1.51 72.64
CA MET A 1 -38.15 1.18 71.23
C MET A 1 -37.17 1.84 70.30
N GLY A 2 -36.16 1.10 69.87
CA GLY A 2 -35.13 1.60 68.95
C GLY A 2 -35.34 0.99 67.56
N ARG A 3 -35.67 1.81 66.57
CA ARG A 3 -35.73 1.41 65.14
C ARG A 3 -34.34 1.40 64.56
N LYS A 4 -33.83 0.20 64.16
CA LYS A 4 -32.63 0.02 63.36
C LYS A 4 -33.00 0.31 61.90
N LEU A 5 -32.43 1.35 61.31
CA LEU A 5 -32.50 1.63 59.87
C LEU A 5 -31.43 0.78 59.17
N CYS A 6 -31.82 -0.21 58.37
CA CYS A 6 -30.91 -0.90 57.47
C CYS A 6 -30.79 -0.11 56.17
N LEU A 7 -29.63 0.51 55.93
CA LEU A 7 -29.27 1.11 54.65
C LEU A 7 -28.78 0.01 53.73
N ALA A 8 -29.57 -0.32 52.70
CA ALA A 8 -29.14 -1.21 51.64
C ALA A 8 -28.32 -0.40 50.62
N PHE A 9 -27.02 -0.68 50.53
CA PHE A 9 -26.16 -0.14 49.47
C PHE A 9 -26.43 -0.94 48.18
N LEU A 10 -27.10 -0.31 47.21
CA LEU A 10 -27.18 -0.83 45.85
C LEU A 10 -25.84 -0.54 45.15
N VAL A 11 -24.99 -1.54 45.02
CA VAL A 11 -23.81 -1.45 44.15
C VAL A 11 -24.27 -1.68 42.72
N THR A 12 -24.42 -0.61 41.97
CA THR A 12 -24.59 -0.66 40.50
C THR A 12 -23.26 -1.04 39.89
N LEU A 13 -23.07 -2.32 39.52
CA LEU A 13 -21.97 -2.72 38.64
C LEU A 13 -22.23 -2.10 37.25
N SER A 14 -21.54 -1.03 36.95
CA SER A 14 -21.42 -0.56 35.57
C SER A 14 -20.53 -1.56 34.83
N VAL A 15 -21.13 -2.50 34.13
CA VAL A 15 -20.44 -3.32 33.14
C VAL A 15 -20.08 -2.39 31.98
N SER A 16 -18.86 -1.84 31.99
CA SER A 16 -18.28 -1.20 30.83
C SER A 16 -18.09 -2.32 29.79
N THR A 17 -19.05 -2.48 28.90
CA THR A 17 -18.85 -3.30 27.71
C THR A 17 -17.70 -2.65 26.93
N LEU A 18 -16.56 -3.32 26.86
CA LEU A 18 -15.54 -3.01 25.85
C LEU A 18 -16.20 -3.21 24.49
N GLN A 19 -16.75 -2.12 23.94
CA GLN A 19 -17.38 -2.16 22.64
C GLN A 19 -16.25 -2.14 21.61
N ALA A 20 -16.11 -3.22 20.83
CA ALA A 20 -15.21 -3.25 19.68
C ALA A 20 -15.50 -2.03 18.79
N ARG A 21 -14.47 -1.46 18.16
CA ARG A 21 -14.65 -0.33 17.24
C ARG A 21 -15.67 -0.71 16.18
N GLN A 22 -16.65 0.16 15.96
CA GLN A 22 -17.66 -0.05 14.92
C GLN A 22 -17.19 0.60 13.62
N PRO A 23 -17.51 0.02 12.46
CA PRO A 23 -17.25 0.67 11.17
C PRO A 23 -18.07 1.96 11.04
N VAL A 24 -17.56 2.93 10.29
CA VAL A 24 -18.34 4.08 9.86
C VAL A 24 -19.36 3.59 8.84
N ARG A 25 -20.64 3.94 9.00
CA ARG A 25 -21.71 3.51 8.11
C ARG A 25 -22.25 4.67 7.28
N ALA A 26 -22.40 4.47 5.97
CA ALA A 26 -22.95 5.42 5.03
C ALA A 26 -23.85 4.75 4.01
N ARG A 27 -24.70 5.53 3.30
CA ARG A 27 -25.65 5.00 2.31
C ARG A 27 -25.26 5.25 0.87
N HIS A 28 -24.60 6.37 0.60
CA HIS A 28 -24.40 6.88 -0.76
C HIS A 28 -22.95 6.88 -1.22
N GLY A 29 -22.02 7.12 -0.32
CA GLY A 29 -20.61 7.10 -0.65
C GLY A 29 -19.75 6.90 0.57
N MET A 30 -18.51 6.40 0.36
CA MET A 30 -17.56 6.15 1.43
C MET A 30 -16.14 6.38 0.93
N VAL A 31 -15.33 7.03 1.75
CA VAL A 31 -13.90 7.27 1.53
C VAL A 31 -13.13 6.82 2.76
N VAL A 32 -12.10 6.01 2.56
CA VAL A 32 -11.18 5.60 3.64
C VAL A 32 -9.76 5.88 3.20
N THR A 33 -9.04 6.70 3.96
CA THR A 33 -7.65 7.06 3.67
C THR A 33 -6.78 7.05 4.93
N ARG A 34 -5.49 7.20 4.73
CA ARG A 34 -4.48 7.30 5.80
C ARG A 34 -4.53 8.61 6.58
N GLU A 35 -5.22 9.65 6.06
CA GLU A 35 -5.14 11.00 6.62
C GLU A 35 -6.48 11.76 6.47
N GLN A 36 -6.89 12.45 7.53
CA GLN A 36 -8.21 13.06 7.66
C GLN A 36 -8.51 14.10 6.59
N HIS A 37 -7.60 15.04 6.30
CA HIS A 37 -7.86 16.10 5.32
C HIS A 37 -8.06 15.54 3.91
N ALA A 38 -7.35 14.46 3.57
CA ALA A 38 -7.55 13.78 2.28
C ALA A 38 -8.90 13.05 2.25
N THR A 39 -9.32 12.44 3.36
CA THR A 39 -10.66 11.84 3.49
C THR A 39 -11.75 12.90 3.31
N ASP A 40 -11.62 14.07 3.97
CA ASP A 40 -12.54 15.20 3.86
C ASP A 40 -12.66 15.70 2.40
N VAL A 41 -11.54 15.79 1.69
CA VAL A 41 -11.52 16.16 0.27
C VAL A 41 -12.27 15.14 -0.59
N GLY A 42 -12.04 13.85 -0.37
CA GLY A 42 -12.71 12.78 -1.12
C GLY A 42 -14.22 12.77 -0.88
N GLU A 43 -14.67 12.86 0.37
CA GLU A 43 -16.08 12.96 0.76
C GLU A 43 -16.75 14.16 0.09
N ALA A 44 -16.16 15.35 0.18
CA ALA A 44 -16.69 16.57 -0.43
C ALA A 44 -16.83 16.46 -1.96
N VAL A 45 -15.92 15.75 -2.65
CA VAL A 45 -16.03 15.50 -4.09
C VAL A 45 -17.21 14.58 -4.40
N LEU A 46 -17.43 13.52 -3.61
CA LEU A 46 -18.56 12.61 -3.77
C LEU A 46 -19.89 13.34 -3.50
N GLU A 47 -20.01 14.11 -2.41
CA GLU A 47 -21.20 14.91 -2.07
C GLU A 47 -21.53 15.95 -3.14
N ALA A 48 -20.50 16.51 -3.81
CA ALA A 48 -20.68 17.44 -4.91
C ALA A 48 -21.08 16.73 -6.24
N GLY A 49 -21.35 15.42 -6.23
CA GLY A 49 -21.75 14.63 -7.40
C GLY A 49 -20.61 14.15 -8.28
N GLY A 50 -19.38 14.13 -7.78
CA GLY A 50 -18.26 13.43 -8.39
C GLY A 50 -18.41 11.91 -8.24
N ASN A 51 -17.79 11.14 -9.12
CA ASN A 51 -17.75 9.69 -9.00
C ASN A 51 -16.52 9.24 -8.17
N ALA A 52 -16.40 7.93 -7.94
CA ALA A 52 -15.31 7.36 -7.16
C ALA A 52 -13.92 7.68 -7.76
N VAL A 53 -13.81 7.81 -9.09
CA VAL A 53 -12.54 8.18 -9.75
C VAL A 53 -12.21 9.66 -9.52
N ASP A 54 -13.19 10.57 -9.60
CA ASP A 54 -12.99 11.98 -9.26
C ASP A 54 -12.47 12.14 -7.83
N ALA A 55 -13.12 11.44 -6.88
CA ALA A 55 -12.71 11.45 -5.49
C ALA A 55 -11.29 10.87 -5.32
N ALA A 56 -10.96 9.77 -6.04
CA ALA A 56 -9.61 9.17 -5.99
C ALA A 56 -8.52 10.12 -6.50
N VAL A 57 -8.79 10.87 -7.57
CA VAL A 57 -7.86 11.89 -8.09
C VAL A 57 -7.65 13.01 -7.07
N ALA A 58 -8.72 13.54 -6.48
CA ALA A 58 -8.62 14.61 -5.50
C ALA A 58 -7.91 14.16 -4.21
N VAL A 59 -8.20 12.95 -3.72
CA VAL A 59 -7.52 12.32 -2.59
C VAL A 59 -6.02 12.13 -2.87
N GLY A 60 -5.66 11.63 -4.06
CA GLY A 60 -4.25 11.45 -4.45
C GLY A 60 -3.46 12.77 -4.39
N PHE A 61 -4.02 13.88 -4.90
CA PHE A 61 -3.40 15.20 -4.77
C PHE A 61 -3.40 15.71 -3.32
N ALA A 62 -4.45 15.49 -2.54
CA ALA A 62 -4.49 15.91 -1.14
C ALA A 62 -3.43 15.19 -0.30
N LEU A 63 -3.31 13.86 -0.44
CA LEU A 63 -2.30 13.06 0.25
C LEU A 63 -0.86 13.46 -0.12
N SER A 64 -0.61 13.93 -1.35
CA SER A 64 0.72 14.44 -1.74
C SER A 64 1.15 15.67 -0.93
N VAL A 65 0.19 16.33 -0.28
CA VAL A 65 0.41 17.49 0.60
C VAL A 65 0.40 17.08 2.07
N THR A 66 -0.60 16.31 2.49
CA THR A 66 -0.91 16.07 3.91
C THR A 66 -0.25 14.81 4.48
N HIS A 67 0.20 13.91 3.61
CA HIS A 67 0.88 12.66 3.97
C HIS A 67 2.22 12.48 3.23
N PRO A 68 3.20 13.39 3.41
CA PRO A 68 4.41 13.45 2.59
C PRO A 68 5.35 12.25 2.75
N SER A 69 5.12 11.37 3.74
CA SER A 69 5.90 10.14 3.88
C SER A 69 5.69 9.15 2.72
N ALA A 70 4.52 9.18 2.07
CA ALA A 70 4.16 8.25 0.99
C ALA A 70 3.23 8.86 -0.07
N GLY A 71 2.32 9.78 0.30
CA GLY A 71 1.54 10.58 -0.64
C GLY A 71 2.45 11.47 -1.49
N ASN A 72 2.28 11.51 -2.83
CA ASN A 72 3.34 12.02 -3.66
C ASN A 72 2.89 12.60 -5.02
N LEU A 73 3.78 13.40 -5.62
CA LEU A 73 3.84 13.71 -7.05
C LEU A 73 5.06 13.07 -7.71
N GLY A 74 6.13 12.85 -6.94
CA GLY A 74 7.41 12.33 -7.41
C GLY A 74 7.55 10.81 -7.31
N GLY A 75 6.45 10.09 -7.17
CA GLY A 75 6.38 8.63 -7.10
C GLY A 75 5.44 8.02 -8.12
N GLY A 76 4.86 6.86 -7.82
CA GLY A 76 3.95 6.13 -8.70
C GLY A 76 3.09 5.11 -7.97
N GLY A 77 2.37 4.29 -8.73
CA GLY A 77 1.49 3.29 -8.13
C GLY A 77 0.50 2.64 -9.07
N PHE A 78 -0.58 2.12 -8.47
CA PHE A 78 -1.64 1.41 -9.16
C PHE A 78 -3.02 1.87 -8.71
N MET A 79 -3.97 1.88 -9.64
CA MET A 79 -5.38 2.11 -9.39
C MET A 79 -6.21 0.99 -10.01
N LEU A 80 -6.97 0.28 -9.20
CA LEU A 80 -7.99 -0.67 -9.62
C LEU A 80 -9.36 0.00 -9.56
N VAL A 81 -10.09 -0.03 -10.65
CA VAL A 81 -11.45 0.50 -10.74
C VAL A 81 -12.40 -0.62 -11.12
N ARG A 82 -13.52 -0.72 -10.41
CA ARG A 82 -14.66 -1.56 -10.77
C ARG A 82 -15.89 -0.68 -10.89
N PHE A 83 -16.52 -0.68 -12.05
CA PHE A 83 -17.69 0.14 -12.36
C PHE A 83 -18.99 -0.59 -12.00
N ALA A 84 -20.06 0.17 -11.79
CA ALA A 84 -21.37 -0.36 -11.41
C ALA A 84 -21.94 -1.36 -12.43
N ASP A 85 -21.61 -1.21 -13.72
CA ASP A 85 -21.98 -2.13 -14.79
C ASP A 85 -21.22 -3.48 -14.79
N GLY A 86 -20.24 -3.64 -13.89
CA GLY A 86 -19.46 -4.87 -13.69
C GLY A 86 -18.12 -4.91 -14.42
N HIS A 87 -17.85 -3.99 -15.36
CA HIS A 87 -16.50 -3.96 -15.94
C HIS A 87 -15.46 -3.43 -14.93
N SER A 88 -14.21 -3.81 -15.13
CA SER A 88 -13.10 -3.39 -14.28
C SER A 88 -11.86 -3.09 -15.11
N SER A 89 -11.07 -2.13 -14.65
CA SER A 89 -9.81 -1.74 -15.28
C SER A 89 -8.73 -1.54 -14.22
N PHE A 90 -7.48 -1.80 -14.60
CA PHE A 90 -6.31 -1.59 -13.76
C PHE A 90 -5.40 -0.59 -14.44
N LEU A 91 -5.07 0.49 -13.75
CA LEU A 91 -4.17 1.53 -14.25
C LEU A 91 -2.83 1.41 -13.54
N ASP A 92 -1.79 1.15 -14.33
CA ASP A 92 -0.39 1.11 -13.93
C ASP A 92 0.27 2.45 -14.23
N PHE A 93 0.61 3.17 -13.17
CA PHE A 93 1.40 4.40 -13.22
C PHE A 93 2.62 4.32 -12.29
N ARG A 94 3.15 3.08 -12.15
CA ARG A 94 4.36 2.81 -11.38
C ARG A 94 5.56 3.50 -12.01
N GLU A 95 6.55 3.80 -11.21
CA GLU A 95 7.81 4.38 -11.63
C GLU A 95 8.54 3.47 -12.61
N ARG A 96 9.37 4.07 -13.44
CA ARG A 96 10.22 3.32 -14.38
C ARG A 96 11.66 3.69 -14.21
N ALA A 97 12.56 2.73 -14.43
CA ALA A 97 13.98 2.99 -14.50
C ALA A 97 14.27 4.03 -15.61
N PRO A 98 15.11 5.04 -15.34
CA PRO A 98 15.57 5.98 -16.38
C PRO A 98 16.26 5.26 -17.54
N ALA A 99 16.29 5.86 -18.71
CA ALA A 99 16.96 5.30 -19.89
C ALA A 99 18.46 5.05 -19.68
N ALA A 100 19.08 5.78 -18.76
CA ALA A 100 20.48 5.63 -18.39
C ALA A 100 20.73 4.50 -17.36
N ALA A 101 19.69 3.81 -16.89
CA ALA A 101 19.84 2.73 -15.92
C ALA A 101 20.61 1.54 -16.55
N THR A 102 21.51 0.94 -15.77
CA THR A 102 22.26 -0.25 -16.17
C THR A 102 22.12 -1.33 -15.11
N HIS A 103 22.31 -2.59 -15.50
CA HIS A 103 22.21 -3.75 -14.61
C HIS A 103 22.99 -3.57 -13.31
N ASP A 104 24.23 -3.08 -13.39
CA ASP A 104 25.17 -3.03 -12.27
C ASP A 104 25.32 -1.60 -11.69
N MET A 105 24.40 -0.67 -11.98
CA MET A 105 24.56 0.75 -11.63
C MET A 105 24.68 1.06 -10.14
N TYR A 106 24.33 0.10 -9.30
CA TYR A 106 24.42 0.21 -7.83
C TYR A 106 25.50 -0.66 -7.21
N LEU A 107 26.34 -1.31 -8.02
CA LEU A 107 27.46 -2.08 -7.51
C LEU A 107 28.67 -1.19 -7.28
N GLY A 108 29.30 -1.32 -6.11
CA GLY A 108 30.57 -0.69 -5.80
C GLY A 108 31.75 -1.43 -6.46
N PRO A 109 32.96 -0.90 -6.35
CA PRO A 109 34.16 -1.53 -6.90
C PRO A 109 34.45 -2.93 -6.33
N ASP A 110 33.91 -3.25 -5.16
CA ASP A 110 33.99 -4.56 -4.51
C ASP A 110 32.87 -5.53 -4.97
N GLY A 111 32.04 -5.11 -5.92
CA GLY A 111 30.92 -5.89 -6.44
C GLY A 111 29.73 -6.04 -5.48
N LYS A 112 29.70 -5.22 -4.40
CA LYS A 112 28.57 -5.19 -3.45
C LYS A 112 27.60 -4.06 -3.77
N ALA A 113 26.33 -4.25 -3.43
CA ALA A 113 25.34 -3.22 -3.55
C ALA A 113 25.66 -2.02 -2.65
N THR A 114 25.58 -0.81 -3.21
CA THR A 114 25.72 0.46 -2.50
C THR A 114 24.36 0.93 -1.97
N ARG A 115 24.33 2.05 -1.24
CA ARG A 115 23.08 2.67 -0.79
C ARG A 115 22.47 3.64 -1.81
N ASP A 116 23.03 3.74 -3.01
CA ASP A 116 22.59 4.68 -4.04
C ASP A 116 21.20 4.35 -4.61
N SER A 117 20.71 3.11 -4.43
CA SER A 117 19.33 2.71 -4.75
C SER A 117 18.31 3.23 -3.73
N VAL A 118 18.74 3.55 -2.49
CA VAL A 118 17.87 3.91 -1.36
C VAL A 118 17.86 5.42 -1.09
N LEU A 119 18.98 6.10 -1.27
CA LEU A 119 19.22 7.45 -0.81
C LEU A 119 19.78 8.35 -1.91
N GLY A 120 19.24 9.56 -2.03
CA GLY A 120 19.74 10.57 -2.95
C GLY A 120 19.13 10.51 -4.35
N TYR A 121 19.66 11.30 -5.27
CA TYR A 121 19.09 11.54 -6.59
C TYR A 121 19.10 10.31 -7.50
N ARG A 122 20.10 9.43 -7.37
CA ARG A 122 20.21 8.20 -8.18
C ARG A 122 19.20 7.12 -7.81
N ALA A 123 18.61 7.20 -6.62
CA ALA A 123 17.62 6.24 -6.13
C ALA A 123 16.26 6.34 -6.86
N SER A 124 16.02 7.42 -7.62
CA SER A 124 14.70 7.74 -8.12
C SER A 124 14.43 7.13 -9.48
N GLY A 125 13.29 6.42 -9.61
CA GLY A 125 12.66 6.09 -10.88
C GLY A 125 11.86 7.27 -11.42
N VAL A 126 11.57 7.25 -12.73
CA VAL A 126 10.76 8.27 -13.42
C VAL A 126 9.35 8.28 -12.85
N PRO A 127 8.86 9.41 -12.29
CA PRO A 127 7.57 9.46 -11.59
C PRO A 127 6.36 9.22 -12.51
N GLY A 128 5.34 8.53 -11.97
CA GLY A 128 4.11 8.21 -12.71
C GLY A 128 2.82 8.82 -12.15
N THR A 129 2.79 9.25 -10.88
CA THR A 129 1.56 9.64 -10.16
C THR A 129 0.72 10.68 -10.93
N VAL A 130 1.32 11.78 -11.38
CA VAL A 130 0.56 12.86 -12.04
C VAL A 130 -0.03 12.38 -13.38
N LYS A 131 0.69 11.53 -14.13
CA LYS A 131 0.20 10.92 -15.37
C LYS A 131 -0.95 9.94 -15.13
N GLY A 132 -0.82 9.13 -14.09
CA GLY A 132 -1.87 8.18 -13.71
C GLY A 132 -3.17 8.87 -13.29
N LEU A 133 -3.08 9.89 -12.44
CA LEU A 133 -4.25 10.65 -12.00
C LEU A 133 -4.93 11.40 -13.16
N GLU A 134 -4.15 12.01 -14.07
CA GLU A 134 -4.70 12.64 -15.28
C GLU A 134 -5.36 11.62 -16.20
N TYR A 135 -4.73 10.46 -16.44
CA TYR A 135 -5.28 9.39 -17.26
C TYR A 135 -6.63 8.91 -16.70
N ALA A 136 -6.67 8.58 -15.41
CA ALA A 136 -7.91 8.14 -14.74
C ALA A 136 -9.02 9.19 -14.87
N HIS A 137 -8.70 10.45 -14.58
CA HIS A 137 -9.66 11.56 -14.72
C HIS A 137 -10.16 11.73 -16.15
N SER A 138 -9.25 11.77 -17.15
CA SER A 138 -9.62 12.02 -18.54
C SER A 138 -10.51 10.92 -19.13
N LYS A 139 -10.36 9.67 -18.64
CA LYS A 139 -11.08 8.52 -19.13
C LYS A 139 -12.39 8.25 -18.38
N TRP A 140 -12.41 8.45 -17.07
CA TRP A 140 -13.49 8.01 -16.19
C TRP A 140 -14.06 9.10 -15.28
N GLY A 141 -13.42 10.28 -15.20
CA GLY A 141 -13.86 11.39 -14.37
C GLY A 141 -15.11 12.09 -14.92
N LYS A 142 -15.91 12.65 -14.03
CA LYS A 142 -17.11 13.46 -14.32
C LYS A 142 -16.92 14.94 -13.99
N ARG A 143 -16.07 15.26 -12.99
CA ARG A 143 -15.84 16.62 -12.50
C ARG A 143 -14.74 17.31 -13.34
N LYS A 144 -14.68 18.64 -13.26
CA LYS A 144 -13.59 19.38 -13.92
C LYS A 144 -12.27 19.14 -13.19
N TRP A 145 -11.20 18.89 -13.93
CA TRP A 145 -9.85 18.70 -13.39
C TRP A 145 -9.44 19.73 -12.34
N LYS A 146 -9.72 21.02 -12.61
CA LYS A 146 -9.38 22.11 -11.71
C LYS A 146 -10.04 21.99 -10.34
N ASP A 147 -11.27 21.49 -10.30
CA ASP A 147 -12.02 21.32 -9.05
C ASP A 147 -11.40 20.25 -8.17
N LEU A 148 -10.77 19.22 -8.78
CA LEU A 148 -10.13 18.11 -8.08
C LEU A 148 -8.73 18.45 -7.54
N VAL A 149 -8.00 19.35 -8.21
CA VAL A 149 -6.65 19.78 -7.78
C VAL A 149 -6.70 20.94 -6.79
N ASN A 150 -7.71 21.82 -6.86
CA ASN A 150 -7.82 23.01 -6.00
C ASN A 150 -7.77 22.74 -4.49
N PRO A 151 -8.40 21.68 -3.92
CA PRO A 151 -8.29 21.38 -2.50
C PRO A 151 -6.84 21.19 -2.04
N ALA A 152 -6.03 20.43 -2.77
CA ALA A 152 -4.62 20.22 -2.48
C ALA A 152 -3.81 21.53 -2.52
N ILE A 153 -4.09 22.42 -3.49
CA ILE A 153 -3.48 23.76 -3.54
C ILE A 153 -3.83 24.55 -2.26
N GLY A 154 -5.08 24.48 -1.82
CA GLY A 154 -5.53 25.14 -0.59
C GLY A 154 -4.77 24.65 0.64
N LEU A 155 -4.64 23.34 0.80
CA LEU A 155 -3.90 22.69 1.88
C LEU A 155 -2.40 23.06 1.85
N ALA A 156 -1.77 23.04 0.69
CA ALA A 156 -0.35 23.37 0.57
C ALA A 156 -0.07 24.86 0.83
N ALA A 157 -0.91 25.77 0.29
CA ALA A 157 -0.68 27.22 0.38
C ALA A 157 -1.06 27.81 1.74
N LYS A 158 -2.23 27.43 2.29
CA LYS A 158 -2.72 27.92 3.59
C LYS A 158 -2.10 27.15 4.75
N GLY A 159 -1.69 25.92 4.50
CA GLY A 159 -1.21 24.95 5.48
C GLY A 159 -2.35 24.21 6.16
N PHE A 160 -1.96 23.19 6.91
CA PHE A 160 -2.82 22.37 7.74
C PHE A 160 -2.13 22.09 9.09
N PRO A 161 -2.87 21.77 10.17
CA PRO A 161 -2.26 21.41 11.44
C PRO A 161 -1.55 20.06 11.33
N VAL A 162 -0.28 20.02 11.76
CA VAL A 162 0.51 18.78 11.82
C VAL A 162 -0.15 17.81 12.79
N SER A 163 -0.40 16.58 12.35
CA SER A 163 -0.90 15.52 13.20
C SER A 163 0.20 14.97 14.12
N TRP A 164 -0.20 14.23 15.16
CA TRP A 164 0.76 13.56 16.03
C TRP A 164 1.63 12.57 15.23
N GLY A 165 1.01 11.79 14.33
CA GLY A 165 1.72 10.81 13.52
C GLY A 165 2.77 11.44 12.59
N LEU A 166 2.43 12.55 11.93
CA LEU A 166 3.38 13.28 11.08
C LEU A 166 4.50 13.89 11.92
N SER A 167 4.18 14.55 13.04
CA SER A 167 5.18 15.11 13.96
C SER A 167 6.16 14.05 14.45
N ASN A 168 5.64 12.92 14.94
CA ASN A 168 6.45 11.81 15.45
C ASN A 168 7.32 11.18 14.35
N SER A 169 6.78 11.04 13.13
CA SER A 169 7.54 10.52 11.98
C SER A 169 8.71 11.43 11.62
N LEU A 170 8.49 12.75 11.52
CA LEU A 170 9.54 13.73 11.19
C LEU A 170 10.63 13.82 12.27
N GLN A 171 10.29 13.59 13.53
CA GLN A 171 11.23 13.59 14.65
C GLN A 171 11.96 12.26 14.83
N SER A 172 11.50 11.17 14.19
CA SER A 172 12.19 9.89 14.28
C SER A 172 13.62 10.00 13.74
N LYS A 173 14.56 9.37 14.44
CA LYS A 173 16.01 9.44 14.08
C LYS A 173 16.25 9.05 12.63
N THR A 174 15.64 7.97 12.17
CA THR A 174 15.81 7.47 10.80
C THR A 174 15.36 8.48 9.75
N VAL A 175 14.19 9.13 9.96
CA VAL A 175 13.64 10.11 9.02
C VAL A 175 14.41 11.44 9.09
N SER A 176 14.66 11.96 10.29
CA SER A 176 15.34 13.24 10.47
C SER A 176 16.77 13.20 9.95
N GLU A 177 17.54 12.14 10.20
CA GLU A 177 18.89 11.97 9.66
C GLU A 177 18.90 11.82 8.13
N LYS A 178 17.88 11.17 7.54
CA LYS A 178 17.73 11.09 6.10
C LYS A 178 17.46 12.46 5.48
N LEU A 179 16.45 13.17 5.95
CA LEU A 179 16.03 14.46 5.40
C LEU A 179 17.07 15.58 5.64
N ALA A 180 17.81 15.52 6.73
CA ALA A 180 18.86 16.49 7.05
C ALA A 180 20.05 16.47 6.07
N GLN A 181 20.21 15.40 5.29
CA GLN A 181 21.28 15.32 4.27
C GLN A 181 21.01 16.19 3.04
N PHE A 182 19.75 16.65 2.86
CA PHE A 182 19.31 17.43 1.70
C PHE A 182 18.77 18.78 2.16
N PRO A 183 19.41 19.91 1.78
CA PRO A 183 19.08 21.24 2.29
C PRO A 183 17.61 21.63 2.17
N ASP A 184 16.97 21.34 1.02
CA ASP A 184 15.57 21.66 0.81
C ASP A 184 14.64 20.77 1.64
N SER A 185 14.95 19.49 1.81
CA SER A 185 14.19 18.58 2.67
C SER A 185 14.31 19.00 4.14
N GLN A 186 15.51 19.35 4.59
CA GLN A 186 15.74 19.88 5.93
C GLN A 186 14.94 21.17 6.18
N ARG A 187 14.98 22.11 5.24
CA ARG A 187 14.27 23.38 5.32
C ARG A 187 12.75 23.18 5.39
N ILE A 188 12.20 22.34 4.52
CA ILE A 188 10.74 22.15 4.36
C ILE A 188 10.20 21.28 5.49
N PHE A 189 10.78 20.09 5.71
CA PHE A 189 10.20 19.08 6.59
C PHE A 189 10.72 19.13 8.03
N LEU A 190 11.94 19.61 8.24
CA LEU A 190 12.55 19.69 9.56
C LEU A 190 12.61 21.12 10.12
N LYS A 191 11.92 22.09 9.48
CA LYS A 191 11.81 23.48 9.95
C LYS A 191 13.18 24.10 10.21
N GLY A 192 14.19 23.73 9.38
CA GLY A 192 15.57 24.19 9.57
C GLY A 192 16.31 23.57 10.76
N GLY A 193 15.72 22.58 11.44
CA GLY A 193 16.27 21.90 12.62
C GLY A 193 15.38 21.96 13.85
N ASP A 194 14.34 22.81 13.81
CA ASP A 194 13.34 22.98 14.89
C ASP A 194 12.12 22.13 14.65
N PHE A 195 12.08 20.94 14.55
CA PHE A 195 10.99 20.03 14.20
C PHE A 195 9.55 20.59 14.40
N TYR A 196 8.66 20.26 13.46
CA TYR A 196 7.23 20.56 13.61
C TYR A 196 6.64 19.78 14.78
N GLN A 197 5.89 20.47 15.63
CA GLN A 197 5.12 19.89 16.73
C GLN A 197 3.68 19.63 16.28
N MET A 198 2.97 18.72 16.97
CA MET A 198 1.53 18.52 16.76
C MET A 198 0.79 19.86 16.92
N GLY A 199 -0.04 20.19 15.94
CA GLY A 199 -0.81 21.43 15.88
C GLY A 199 -0.09 22.62 15.19
N ASP A 200 1.23 22.53 14.93
CA ASP A 200 1.93 23.53 14.10
C ASP A 200 1.31 23.57 12.70
N VAL A 201 1.28 24.76 12.09
CA VAL A 201 0.77 24.89 10.73
C VAL A 201 1.88 24.59 9.73
N PHE A 202 1.73 23.48 8.99
CA PHE A 202 2.66 23.08 7.94
C PHE A 202 2.24 23.67 6.59
N ARG A 203 3.09 24.48 5.99
CA ARG A 203 2.88 25.12 4.68
C ARG A 203 3.94 24.69 3.70
N GLN A 204 3.51 24.50 2.43
CA GLN A 204 4.37 24.03 1.34
C GLN A 204 4.18 24.93 0.09
N PRO A 205 4.69 26.18 0.11
CA PRO A 205 4.42 27.17 -0.93
C PRO A 205 4.97 26.76 -2.31
N GLU A 206 6.11 26.09 -2.37
CA GLU A 206 6.71 25.58 -3.61
C GLU A 206 5.83 24.46 -4.21
N LEU A 207 5.34 23.53 -3.37
CA LEU A 207 4.41 22.48 -3.79
C LEU A 207 3.07 23.09 -4.26
N ALA A 208 2.58 24.12 -3.58
CA ALA A 208 1.37 24.85 -4.02
C ALA A 208 1.56 25.48 -5.41
N ALA A 209 2.74 26.02 -5.72
CA ALA A 209 3.06 26.57 -7.03
C ALA A 209 3.10 25.47 -8.11
N THR A 210 3.68 24.32 -7.79
CA THR A 210 3.70 23.14 -8.68
C THR A 210 2.28 22.61 -8.95
N LEU A 211 1.47 22.46 -7.91
CA LEU A 211 0.06 22.04 -8.04
C LEU A 211 -0.77 23.04 -8.87
N LYS A 212 -0.51 24.34 -8.76
CA LYS A 212 -1.16 25.36 -9.63
C LYS A 212 -0.82 25.16 -11.09
N ARG A 213 0.45 24.87 -11.44
CA ARG A 213 0.85 24.57 -12.83
C ARG A 213 0.15 23.30 -13.34
N ILE A 214 0.10 22.24 -12.52
CA ILE A 214 -0.60 20.98 -12.86
C ILE A 214 -2.10 21.24 -13.02
N ARG A 215 -2.73 22.03 -12.14
CA ARG A 215 -4.15 22.43 -12.27
C ARG A 215 -4.44 23.11 -13.60
N ASP A 216 -3.58 24.04 -14.01
CA ASP A 216 -3.83 24.93 -15.15
C ASP A 216 -3.41 24.32 -16.50
N ARG A 217 -2.42 23.42 -16.51
CA ARG A 217 -1.81 22.87 -17.72
C ARG A 217 -1.87 21.33 -17.79
N GLY A 218 -2.48 20.67 -16.80
CA GLY A 218 -2.54 19.21 -16.72
C GLY A 218 -1.18 18.56 -16.45
N ALA A 219 -1.10 17.24 -16.61
CA ALA A 219 0.14 16.48 -16.52
C ALA A 219 1.20 16.95 -17.54
N LYS A 220 0.78 17.62 -18.62
CA LYS A 220 1.72 18.17 -19.60
C LYS A 220 2.78 19.08 -18.97
N ASP A 221 2.41 19.88 -17.94
CA ASP A 221 3.42 20.70 -17.24
C ASP A 221 4.46 19.85 -16.52
N PHE A 222 4.02 18.76 -15.89
CA PHE A 222 4.88 17.88 -15.10
C PHE A 222 5.87 17.08 -15.97
N TYR A 223 5.47 16.69 -17.19
CA TYR A 223 6.27 15.82 -18.04
C TYR A 223 6.96 16.53 -19.21
N GLU A 224 6.47 17.69 -19.67
CA GLU A 224 6.97 18.41 -20.84
C GLU A 224 7.22 19.91 -20.56
N GLY A 225 6.59 20.46 -19.50
CA GLY A 225 6.57 21.89 -19.21
C GLY A 225 7.68 22.40 -18.32
N GLU A 226 7.33 23.39 -17.51
CA GLU A 226 8.28 24.03 -16.57
C GLU A 226 8.69 23.08 -15.45
N THR A 227 7.75 22.33 -14.90
CA THR A 227 8.04 21.34 -13.85
C THR A 227 9.02 20.29 -14.33
N ALA A 228 8.85 19.75 -15.57
CA ALA A 228 9.79 18.80 -16.16
C ALA A 228 11.20 19.37 -16.29
N ARG A 229 11.32 20.62 -16.81
CA ARG A 229 12.62 21.25 -16.96
C ARG A 229 13.34 21.50 -15.64
N LEU A 230 12.61 21.94 -14.62
CA LEU A 230 13.18 22.16 -13.29
C LEU A 230 13.62 20.85 -12.63
N LEU A 231 12.81 19.78 -12.74
CA LEU A 231 13.16 18.46 -12.23
C LEU A 231 14.40 17.89 -12.93
N ALA A 232 14.44 17.92 -14.25
CA ALA A 232 15.58 17.40 -15.01
C ALA A 232 16.87 18.21 -14.75
N ALA A 233 16.77 19.53 -14.60
CA ALA A 233 17.92 20.38 -14.25
C ALA A 233 18.45 20.08 -12.85
N ASP A 234 17.58 19.85 -11.86
CA ASP A 234 17.95 19.52 -10.50
C ASP A 234 18.62 18.12 -10.43
N GLN A 235 18.06 17.13 -11.14
CA GLN A 235 18.66 15.80 -11.31
C GLN A 235 20.09 15.92 -11.91
N GLN A 236 20.25 16.67 -12.97
CA GLN A 236 21.54 16.86 -13.63
C GLN A 236 22.57 17.54 -12.70
N ALA A 237 22.14 18.54 -11.95
CA ALA A 237 23.03 19.30 -11.05
C ALA A 237 23.57 18.45 -9.89
N HIS A 238 22.86 17.37 -9.51
CA HIS A 238 23.18 16.52 -8.35
C HIS A 238 23.52 15.07 -8.73
N GLY A 239 23.83 14.80 -10.00
CA GLY A 239 24.24 13.45 -10.46
C GLY A 239 23.14 12.41 -10.50
N GLY A 240 21.89 12.84 -10.55
CA GLY A 240 20.73 11.97 -10.80
C GLY A 240 20.64 11.50 -12.24
N THR A 241 19.79 10.54 -12.52
CA THR A 241 19.71 9.85 -13.83
C THR A 241 18.46 10.17 -14.63
N ILE A 242 17.46 10.84 -14.05
CA ILE A 242 16.22 11.21 -14.75
C ILE A 242 16.46 12.42 -15.65
N THR A 243 16.20 12.25 -16.94
CA THR A 243 16.35 13.30 -17.96
C THR A 243 14.99 13.86 -18.40
N LEU A 244 15.01 14.99 -19.11
CA LEU A 244 13.80 15.53 -19.74
C LEU A 244 13.19 14.53 -20.75
N ALA A 245 14.02 13.74 -21.43
CA ALA A 245 13.56 12.72 -22.37
C ALA A 245 12.84 11.56 -21.65
N ASP A 246 13.30 11.18 -20.46
CA ASP A 246 12.63 10.17 -19.64
C ASP A 246 11.25 10.66 -19.19
N LEU A 247 11.15 11.90 -18.73
CA LEU A 247 9.88 12.50 -18.34
C LEU A 247 8.91 12.57 -19.53
N ASN A 248 9.34 13.13 -20.66
CA ASN A 248 8.51 13.25 -21.87
C ASN A 248 8.03 11.89 -22.41
N GLY A 249 8.84 10.85 -22.23
CA GLY A 249 8.54 9.50 -22.71
C GLY A 249 7.64 8.69 -21.76
N TYR A 250 7.37 9.19 -20.54
CA TYR A 250 6.59 8.44 -19.57
C TYR A 250 5.10 8.33 -19.96
N GLN A 251 4.54 7.10 -19.87
CA GLN A 251 3.14 6.82 -20.12
C GLN A 251 2.57 5.92 -19.01
N ALA A 252 1.40 6.29 -18.47
CA ALA A 252 0.61 5.37 -17.66
C ALA A 252 -0.02 4.31 -18.57
N MET A 253 -0.16 3.06 -18.06
CA MET A 253 -0.64 1.93 -18.86
C MET A 253 -1.91 1.34 -18.26
N GLU A 254 -2.91 1.10 -19.11
CA GLU A 254 -4.08 0.32 -18.70
C GLU A 254 -3.79 -1.16 -18.91
N ARG A 255 -4.02 -1.96 -17.85
CA ARG A 255 -3.81 -3.40 -17.86
C ARG A 255 -5.11 -4.13 -17.53
N VAL A 256 -5.22 -5.36 -17.96
CA VAL A 256 -6.34 -6.23 -17.57
C VAL A 256 -6.11 -6.73 -16.15
N PRO A 257 -7.01 -6.45 -15.18
CA PRO A 257 -6.85 -6.95 -13.83
C PRO A 257 -6.94 -8.47 -13.78
N LEU A 258 -6.24 -9.09 -12.82
CA LEU A 258 -6.40 -10.51 -12.54
C LEU A 258 -7.74 -10.77 -11.85
N LYS A 259 -8.35 -11.92 -12.16
CA LYS A 259 -9.60 -12.36 -11.57
C LYS A 259 -9.49 -13.80 -11.10
N GLY A 260 -10.06 -14.07 -9.93
CA GLY A 260 -10.15 -15.41 -9.33
C GLY A 260 -11.43 -15.55 -8.53
N LYS A 261 -11.62 -16.71 -7.89
CA LYS A 261 -12.76 -16.97 -7.01
C LYS A 261 -12.30 -17.44 -5.64
N TYR A 262 -13.04 -17.08 -4.61
CA TYR A 262 -12.83 -17.56 -3.24
C TYR A 262 -14.17 -17.64 -2.51
N ARG A 263 -14.56 -18.81 -2.01
CA ARG A 263 -15.84 -19.03 -1.27
C ARG A 263 -17.08 -18.44 -1.97
N GLY A 264 -17.10 -18.46 -3.31
CA GLY A 264 -18.21 -17.92 -4.10
C GLY A 264 -18.12 -16.41 -4.39
N TYR A 265 -17.11 -15.72 -3.92
CA TYR A 265 -16.81 -14.33 -4.29
C TYR A 265 -15.88 -14.30 -5.49
N GLU A 266 -16.06 -13.31 -6.40
CA GLU A 266 -15.04 -12.98 -7.40
C GLU A 266 -14.04 -12.01 -6.77
N VAL A 267 -12.75 -12.29 -6.91
CA VAL A 267 -11.65 -11.45 -6.45
C VAL A 267 -11.01 -10.81 -7.67
N ILE A 268 -11.03 -9.48 -7.75
CA ILE A 268 -10.44 -8.67 -8.81
C ILE A 268 -9.23 -7.96 -8.21
N THR A 269 -8.05 -8.10 -8.81
CA THR A 269 -6.81 -7.64 -8.20
C THR A 269 -5.72 -7.31 -9.22
N SER A 270 -4.55 -6.88 -8.76
CA SER A 270 -3.44 -6.38 -9.59
C SER A 270 -2.80 -7.46 -10.46
N PRO A 271 -2.54 -7.18 -11.75
CA PRO A 271 -1.66 -7.98 -12.60
C PRO A 271 -0.19 -7.58 -12.39
N PRO A 272 0.80 -8.31 -12.96
CA PRO A 272 2.17 -7.81 -13.09
C PRO A 272 2.22 -6.41 -13.77
N PRO A 273 3.14 -5.52 -13.34
CA PRO A 273 4.33 -5.76 -12.53
C PRO A 273 4.09 -5.81 -11.01
N SER A 274 2.87 -6.01 -10.55
CA SER A 274 2.64 -6.37 -9.15
C SER A 274 2.66 -7.89 -8.93
N SER A 275 3.38 -8.32 -7.91
CA SER A 275 3.35 -9.69 -7.41
C SER A 275 2.08 -9.98 -6.59
N GLY A 276 1.50 -8.93 -5.99
CA GLY A 276 0.48 -9.05 -4.97
C GLY A 276 -0.80 -9.76 -5.42
N GLY A 277 -1.26 -9.48 -6.64
CA GLY A 277 -2.50 -10.10 -7.12
C GLY A 277 -2.37 -11.61 -7.36
N ILE A 278 -1.25 -12.05 -7.93
CA ILE A 278 -0.94 -13.49 -8.05
C ILE A 278 -0.89 -14.11 -6.66
N GLY A 279 -0.24 -13.43 -5.69
CA GLY A 279 -0.11 -13.90 -4.32
C GLY A 279 -1.45 -14.08 -3.62
N VAL A 280 -2.29 -13.07 -3.66
CA VAL A 280 -3.63 -13.15 -3.04
C VAL A 280 -4.44 -14.29 -3.66
N LEU A 281 -4.48 -14.39 -5.00
CA LEU A 281 -5.26 -15.44 -5.69
C LEU A 281 -4.70 -16.84 -5.42
N GLN A 282 -3.38 -17.02 -5.46
CA GLN A 282 -2.74 -18.32 -5.19
C GLN A 282 -2.99 -18.75 -3.74
N MET A 283 -2.77 -17.86 -2.77
CA MET A 283 -2.95 -18.18 -1.35
C MET A 283 -4.41 -18.43 -1.00
N LEU A 284 -5.36 -17.63 -1.52
CA LEU A 284 -6.79 -17.91 -1.37
C LEU A 284 -7.16 -19.27 -1.97
N GLY A 285 -6.62 -19.61 -3.14
CA GLY A 285 -6.81 -20.92 -3.77
C GLY A 285 -6.27 -22.08 -2.93
N VAL A 286 -5.14 -21.91 -2.23
CA VAL A 286 -4.62 -22.90 -1.27
C VAL A 286 -5.58 -23.03 -0.08
N LEU A 287 -6.00 -21.89 0.51
CA LEU A 287 -6.89 -21.84 1.67
C LEU A 287 -8.32 -22.35 1.37
N GLU A 288 -8.77 -22.30 0.10
CA GLU A 288 -10.06 -22.83 -0.33
C GLU A 288 -10.29 -24.30 0.08
N GLY A 289 -9.20 -25.07 0.20
CA GLY A 289 -9.26 -26.48 0.58
C GLY A 289 -9.33 -26.76 2.08
N PHE A 290 -9.26 -25.73 2.94
CA PHE A 290 -9.32 -25.86 4.40
C PHE A 290 -10.61 -25.25 4.95
N ASP A 291 -11.14 -25.83 6.00
CA ASP A 291 -12.28 -25.26 6.75
C ASP A 291 -11.75 -24.31 7.83
N LEU A 292 -11.50 -23.06 7.44
CA LEU A 292 -10.98 -22.03 8.37
C LEU A 292 -12.05 -21.60 9.39
N SER A 293 -13.32 -21.59 9.00
CA SER A 293 -14.43 -21.13 9.86
C SER A 293 -14.53 -21.92 11.17
N ASN A 294 -14.19 -23.21 11.14
CA ASN A 294 -14.17 -24.08 12.30
C ASN A 294 -12.86 -24.04 13.11
N SER A 295 -11.81 -23.40 12.56
CA SER A 295 -10.52 -23.31 13.27
C SER A 295 -10.52 -22.25 14.38
N GLY A 296 -11.38 -21.24 14.26
CA GLY A 296 -11.41 -20.07 15.15
C GLY A 296 -10.35 -19.02 14.80
N VAL A 297 -10.75 -17.75 14.84
CA VAL A 297 -9.89 -16.59 14.53
C VAL A 297 -8.71 -16.52 15.47
N GLY A 298 -7.50 -16.32 14.94
CA GLY A 298 -6.26 -16.20 15.72
C GLY A 298 -5.89 -17.48 16.47
N SER A 299 -6.51 -18.63 16.14
CA SER A 299 -6.11 -19.92 16.68
C SER A 299 -4.74 -20.37 16.13
N ALA A 300 -4.08 -21.28 16.83
CA ALA A 300 -2.83 -21.85 16.34
C ALA A 300 -3.03 -22.68 15.04
N ALA A 301 -4.22 -23.24 14.82
CA ALA A 301 -4.54 -24.00 13.62
C ALA A 301 -4.67 -23.06 12.40
N GLU A 302 -5.49 -22.01 12.48
CA GLU A 302 -5.64 -21.01 11.42
C GLU A 302 -4.32 -20.30 11.13
N THR A 303 -3.65 -19.79 12.19
CA THR A 303 -2.39 -19.05 12.05
C THR A 303 -1.30 -19.89 11.37
N HIS A 304 -1.24 -21.20 11.69
CA HIS A 304 -0.31 -22.13 11.07
C HIS A 304 -0.61 -22.30 9.57
N LEU A 305 -1.88 -22.51 9.18
CA LEU A 305 -2.27 -22.66 7.78
C LEU A 305 -1.97 -21.39 6.98
N LEU A 306 -2.24 -20.22 7.54
CA LEU A 306 -1.88 -18.94 6.93
C LEU A 306 -0.36 -18.83 6.73
N ALA A 307 0.43 -19.11 7.76
CA ALA A 307 1.89 -19.03 7.71
C ALA A 307 2.50 -19.99 6.66
N GLU A 308 2.04 -21.24 6.62
CA GLU A 308 2.50 -22.23 5.64
C GLU A 308 2.10 -21.85 4.20
N THR A 309 0.91 -21.26 4.03
CA THR A 309 0.44 -20.77 2.73
C THR A 309 1.27 -19.56 2.26
N MET A 310 1.54 -18.59 3.14
CA MET A 310 2.39 -17.45 2.88
C MET A 310 3.80 -17.87 2.50
N ARG A 311 4.39 -18.80 3.25
CA ARG A 311 5.75 -19.34 3.01
C ARG A 311 5.90 -19.88 1.60
N ARG A 312 4.93 -20.66 1.10
CA ARG A 312 4.95 -21.25 -0.24
C ARG A 312 4.81 -20.22 -1.35
N TYR A 313 3.88 -19.27 -1.17
CA TYR A 313 3.73 -18.19 -2.13
C TYR A 313 4.99 -17.32 -2.25
N PHE A 314 5.59 -16.93 -1.13
CA PHE A 314 6.79 -16.08 -1.16
C PHE A 314 8.01 -16.82 -1.75
N ALA A 315 8.05 -18.15 -1.68
CA ALA A 315 9.02 -18.93 -2.43
C ALA A 315 8.81 -18.79 -3.95
N ASP A 316 7.59 -18.95 -4.46
CA ASP A 316 7.28 -18.77 -5.89
C ASP A 316 7.53 -17.35 -6.38
N ARG A 317 7.11 -16.36 -5.56
CA ARG A 317 7.25 -14.94 -5.86
C ARG A 317 8.68 -14.59 -6.27
N SER A 318 9.58 -15.19 -5.60
CA SER A 318 11.00 -14.93 -5.70
C SER A 318 11.59 -15.17 -7.06
N GLU A 319 11.12 -16.20 -7.70
CA GLU A 319 11.66 -16.68 -8.94
C GLU A 319 10.99 -16.09 -10.15
N TYR A 320 9.66 -16.08 -10.08
CA TYR A 320 8.85 -15.98 -11.28
C TYR A 320 8.30 -14.58 -11.53
N LEU A 321 8.47 -13.63 -10.58
CA LEU A 321 7.77 -12.36 -10.66
C LEU A 321 8.71 -11.18 -10.98
N GLY A 322 8.23 -10.34 -11.89
CA GLY A 322 8.92 -9.17 -12.41
C GLY A 322 7.99 -8.38 -13.33
N ASP A 323 8.55 -7.42 -14.06
CA ASP A 323 7.84 -6.68 -15.09
C ASP A 323 7.49 -7.57 -16.29
N SER A 324 6.17 -7.77 -16.51
CA SER A 324 5.67 -8.63 -17.60
C SER A 324 5.97 -8.10 -19.00
N ASP A 325 6.36 -6.84 -19.14
CA ASP A 325 6.76 -6.25 -20.43
C ASP A 325 8.22 -6.60 -20.78
N PHE A 326 9.01 -7.04 -19.78
CA PHE A 326 10.42 -7.41 -19.90
C PHE A 326 10.70 -8.88 -19.61
N PHE A 327 9.85 -9.54 -18.83
CA PHE A 327 10.02 -10.93 -18.41
C PHE A 327 8.70 -11.70 -18.53
N LYS A 328 8.75 -12.93 -19.06
CA LYS A 328 7.56 -13.76 -19.21
C LYS A 328 7.12 -14.34 -17.86
N VAL A 329 6.35 -13.57 -17.11
CA VAL A 329 5.74 -14.03 -15.84
C VAL A 329 4.76 -15.17 -16.11
N PRO A 330 4.92 -16.38 -15.50
CA PRO A 330 4.08 -17.54 -15.77
C PRO A 330 2.75 -17.51 -14.98
N VAL A 331 1.95 -16.44 -15.13
CA VAL A 331 0.71 -16.21 -14.37
C VAL A 331 -0.23 -17.42 -14.40
N SER A 332 -0.46 -18.00 -15.59
CA SER A 332 -1.37 -19.13 -15.76
C SER A 332 -0.86 -20.42 -15.07
N ALA A 333 0.46 -20.59 -14.96
CA ALA A 333 1.04 -21.73 -14.25
C ALA A 333 0.94 -21.54 -12.72
N LEU A 334 1.26 -20.36 -12.22
CA LEU A 334 1.18 -20.02 -10.79
C LEU A 334 -0.26 -20.08 -10.24
N LEU A 335 -1.26 -19.77 -11.08
CA LEU A 335 -2.68 -19.82 -10.72
C LEU A 335 -3.37 -21.10 -11.22
N ASN A 336 -2.61 -22.10 -11.69
CA ASN A 336 -3.18 -23.37 -12.14
C ASN A 336 -3.77 -24.15 -10.95
N PRO A 337 -5.03 -24.63 -11.03
CA PRO A 337 -5.66 -25.37 -9.94
C PRO A 337 -4.89 -26.61 -9.47
N LYS A 338 -4.20 -27.32 -10.38
CA LYS A 338 -3.35 -28.48 -10.03
C LYS A 338 -2.11 -28.06 -9.25
N TYR A 339 -1.50 -26.93 -9.63
CA TYR A 339 -0.36 -26.38 -8.90
C TYR A 339 -0.76 -25.90 -7.51
N ILE A 340 -1.88 -25.17 -7.41
CA ILE A 340 -2.45 -24.73 -6.12
C ILE A 340 -2.79 -25.92 -5.22
N ALA A 341 -3.35 -27.00 -5.77
CA ALA A 341 -3.58 -28.24 -5.03
C ALA A 341 -2.27 -28.86 -4.53
N HIS A 342 -1.23 -28.92 -5.38
CA HIS A 342 0.09 -29.40 -4.97
C HIS A 342 0.69 -28.59 -3.80
N LEU A 343 0.59 -27.24 -3.84
CA LEU A 343 1.03 -26.39 -2.72
C LEU A 343 0.26 -26.70 -1.43
N ARG A 344 -1.05 -26.91 -1.53
CA ARG A 344 -1.94 -27.27 -0.42
C ARG A 344 -1.58 -28.61 0.19
N ASP A 345 -1.41 -29.64 -0.67
CA ASP A 345 -1.12 -31.01 -0.25
C ASP A 345 0.25 -31.12 0.47
N GLY A 346 1.14 -30.17 0.22
CA GLY A 346 2.42 -30.04 0.91
C GLY A 346 2.33 -29.44 2.32
N ILE A 347 1.16 -28.98 2.79
CA ILE A 347 1.00 -28.41 4.13
C ILE A 347 0.66 -29.52 5.13
N ASP A 348 1.54 -29.75 6.12
CA ASP A 348 1.27 -30.61 7.26
C ASP A 348 0.56 -29.77 8.36
N PRO A 349 -0.68 -30.08 8.75
CA PRO A 349 -1.41 -29.27 9.73
C PRO A 349 -0.84 -29.35 11.17
N THR A 350 0.11 -30.27 11.42
CA THR A 350 0.67 -30.52 12.75
C THR A 350 2.03 -29.91 12.98
N LYS A 351 2.80 -29.67 11.94
CA LYS A 351 4.16 -29.13 12.00
C LYS A 351 4.50 -28.22 10.84
N THR A 352 5.37 -27.25 11.08
CA THR A 352 5.88 -26.36 10.03
C THR A 352 6.83 -27.08 9.08
N THR A 353 6.83 -26.69 7.81
CA THR A 353 7.82 -27.08 6.82
C THR A 353 8.97 -26.08 6.84
N PRO A 354 10.23 -26.47 7.13
CA PRO A 354 11.36 -25.56 7.09
C PRO A 354 11.45 -24.84 5.74
N SER A 355 11.73 -23.53 5.74
CA SER A 355 11.83 -22.74 4.51
C SER A 355 12.91 -23.24 3.55
N THR A 356 13.93 -23.94 4.07
CA THR A 356 14.98 -24.59 3.27
C THR A 356 14.49 -25.82 2.48
N GLU A 357 13.37 -26.41 2.87
CA GLU A 357 12.74 -27.54 2.19
C GLU A 357 11.68 -27.08 1.18
N ILE A 358 11.12 -25.89 1.39
CA ILE A 358 10.19 -25.26 0.44
C ILE A 358 11.04 -24.57 -0.63
N ARG A 359 11.01 -25.14 -1.81
CA ARG A 359 11.61 -24.50 -2.97
C ARG A 359 10.50 -23.90 -3.80
N PRO A 360 10.69 -22.68 -4.32
CA PRO A 360 9.93 -22.30 -5.49
C PRO A 360 10.13 -23.41 -6.47
N GLY A 361 9.27 -23.62 -7.37
CA GLY A 361 9.65 -24.53 -8.44
C GLY A 361 11.09 -24.29 -8.98
N ASN A 362 12.05 -23.93 -8.14
CA ASN A 362 13.48 -23.54 -8.15
C ASN A 362 13.69 -22.03 -8.07
N LEU A 363 13.91 -21.41 -6.83
CA LEU A 363 14.50 -20.07 -6.74
C LEU A 363 14.20 -19.15 -5.54
N PRO A 364 14.96 -18.03 -5.29
CA PRO A 364 14.78 -17.05 -4.20
C PRO A 364 14.12 -15.69 -4.54
N ALA A 365 13.58 -15.01 -3.57
CA ALA A 365 12.77 -13.79 -3.60
C ALA A 365 13.04 -12.69 -2.62
N TYR A 366 12.36 -11.47 -2.78
CA TYR A 366 12.31 -10.45 -1.73
C TYR A 366 11.64 -9.09 -2.03
N GLU A 367 11.28 -8.25 -1.01
CA GLU A 367 10.67 -6.91 -1.09
C GLU A 367 10.88 -5.94 0.07
N SER A 368 10.53 -4.67 -0.15
CA SER A 368 10.70 -3.48 0.67
C SER A 368 9.42 -2.93 1.31
N PHE A 369 9.53 -2.05 2.36
CA PHE A 369 8.46 -1.52 3.20
C PHE A 369 8.27 -0.02 2.98
N GLU A 370 7.16 0.47 2.53
CA GLU A 370 6.43 1.74 2.73
C GLU A 370 5.62 2.19 1.51
N THR A 371 4.35 2.49 1.76
CA THR A 371 3.36 2.78 0.72
C THR A 371 2.20 3.51 1.39
N THR A 372 1.27 4.10 0.65
CA THR A 372 -0.04 4.49 1.18
C THR A 372 -1.16 3.90 0.34
N HIS A 373 -2.30 3.70 0.97
CA HIS A 373 -3.49 3.14 0.33
C HIS A 373 -4.74 3.95 0.68
N TYR A 374 -5.68 4.01 -0.28
CA TYR A 374 -7.02 4.52 -0.05
C TYR A 374 -8.09 3.79 -0.88
N SER A 375 -9.27 3.64 -0.28
CA SER A 375 -10.45 2.97 -0.86
C SER A 375 -11.63 3.92 -0.94
N ILE A 376 -12.35 3.91 -2.06
CA ILE A 376 -13.50 4.79 -2.32
C ILE A 376 -14.64 4.00 -2.98
N VAL A 377 -15.87 4.27 -2.57
CA VAL A 377 -17.09 3.80 -3.22
C VAL A 377 -18.05 4.97 -3.37
N ASP A 378 -18.64 5.15 -4.56
CA ASP A 378 -19.63 6.18 -4.83
C ASP A 378 -21.08 5.65 -4.76
N ALA A 379 -22.04 6.57 -4.91
CA ALA A 379 -23.47 6.27 -4.84
C ALA A 379 -23.99 5.37 -5.97
N GLU A 380 -23.27 5.27 -7.08
CA GLU A 380 -23.60 4.37 -8.19
C GLU A 380 -23.07 2.95 -7.96
N GLY A 381 -22.21 2.74 -6.96
CA GLY A 381 -21.54 1.47 -6.66
C GLY A 381 -20.26 1.26 -7.47
N ASN A 382 -19.68 2.33 -8.06
CA ASN A 382 -18.32 2.26 -8.57
C ASN A 382 -17.34 2.21 -7.38
N ALA A 383 -16.36 1.32 -7.45
CA ALA A 383 -15.35 1.14 -6.42
C ALA A 383 -13.95 1.40 -6.98
N VAL A 384 -13.14 2.15 -6.23
CA VAL A 384 -11.75 2.46 -6.57
C VAL A 384 -10.85 2.08 -5.40
N SER A 385 -9.78 1.35 -5.71
CA SER A 385 -8.73 0.93 -4.80
C SER A 385 -7.40 1.45 -5.34
N VAL A 386 -6.73 2.33 -4.59
CA VAL A 386 -5.46 2.94 -5.03
C VAL A 386 -4.38 2.66 -4.02
N THR A 387 -3.26 2.13 -4.52
CA THR A 387 -2.03 2.01 -3.74
C THR A 387 -0.91 2.70 -4.50
N TYR A 388 -0.29 3.71 -3.89
CA TYR A 388 0.79 4.48 -4.51
C TYR A 388 1.86 4.87 -3.49
N THR A 389 3.07 5.19 -3.93
CA THR A 389 4.25 5.15 -3.07
C THR A 389 5.35 6.12 -3.50
N LEU A 390 6.31 6.32 -2.61
CA LEU A 390 7.65 6.80 -2.88
C LEU A 390 8.69 5.68 -2.67
N ASN A 391 8.26 4.44 -2.45
CA ASN A 391 8.93 3.26 -1.91
C ASN A 391 9.20 3.39 -0.40
N GLY A 392 10.33 3.91 0.03
CA GLY A 392 10.60 4.14 1.46
C GLY A 392 9.95 5.43 2.00
N GLY A 393 9.70 5.51 3.30
CA GLY A 393 9.16 6.72 3.94
C GLY A 393 9.96 7.99 3.61
N PHE A 394 9.29 9.00 3.02
CA PHE A 394 9.90 10.19 2.42
C PHE A 394 10.83 9.88 1.22
N GLY A 395 10.64 8.74 0.56
CA GLY A 395 11.36 8.34 -0.64
C GLY A 395 12.88 8.33 -0.49
N SER A 396 13.57 8.87 -1.47
CA SER A 396 15.04 9.01 -1.48
C SER A 396 15.58 10.07 -0.49
N GLY A 397 14.69 10.76 0.24
CA GLY A 397 15.03 11.88 1.11
C GLY A 397 15.20 13.22 0.37
N VAL A 398 15.27 13.20 -0.96
CA VAL A 398 15.48 14.39 -1.80
C VAL A 398 14.17 15.11 -2.04
N THR A 399 14.12 16.42 -1.74
CA THR A 399 13.08 17.33 -2.23
C THR A 399 13.64 18.18 -3.37
N VAL A 400 12.93 18.23 -4.49
CA VAL A 400 13.24 19.18 -5.58
C VAL A 400 12.84 20.58 -5.12
N GLY A 401 13.81 21.38 -4.69
CA GLY A 401 13.58 22.58 -3.89
C GLY A 401 12.64 23.61 -4.51
N LYS A 402 12.78 23.89 -5.81
CA LYS A 402 11.89 24.81 -6.53
C LYS A 402 10.49 24.24 -6.81
N LEU A 403 10.30 22.94 -6.62
CA LEU A 403 9.05 22.23 -6.91
C LEU A 403 8.33 21.78 -5.63
N GLY A 404 9.06 21.58 -4.52
CA GLY A 404 8.53 21.30 -3.20
C GLY A 404 8.00 19.88 -2.99
N PHE A 405 8.24 18.94 -3.90
CA PHE A 405 7.87 17.52 -3.71
C PHE A 405 9.08 16.61 -3.58
N LEU A 406 8.88 15.51 -2.84
CA LEU A 406 9.89 14.48 -2.63
C LEU A 406 10.00 13.56 -3.84
N LEU A 407 11.23 13.07 -4.09
CA LEU A 407 11.53 12.03 -5.07
C LEU A 407 11.43 10.65 -4.43
N ASN A 408 10.98 9.68 -5.23
CA ASN A 408 10.93 8.28 -4.84
C ASN A 408 12.34 7.66 -4.72
N ASN A 409 12.43 6.50 -4.10
CA ASN A 409 13.58 5.61 -4.16
C ASN A 409 13.18 4.22 -4.69
N GLU A 410 12.36 4.23 -5.72
CA GLU A 410 11.75 3.03 -6.28
C GLU A 410 12.72 2.12 -7.01
N MET A 411 13.91 2.64 -7.37
CA MET A 411 14.97 1.82 -7.98
C MET A 411 15.49 0.73 -7.03
N ASP A 412 15.26 0.84 -5.71
CA ASP A 412 15.61 -0.19 -4.72
C ASP A 412 14.71 -1.43 -4.79
N ASP A 413 13.54 -1.33 -5.41
CA ASP A 413 12.65 -2.48 -5.63
C ASP A 413 13.15 -3.41 -6.74
N PHE A 414 14.14 -3.01 -7.54
CA PHE A 414 14.88 -3.94 -8.38
C PHE A 414 15.82 -4.84 -7.56
N ALA A 415 16.30 -5.93 -8.18
CA ALA A 415 17.44 -6.67 -7.69
C ALA A 415 18.73 -5.91 -8.01
N PRO A 416 19.37 -5.23 -7.04
CA PRO A 416 20.61 -4.49 -7.31
C PRO A 416 21.75 -5.45 -7.68
N LYS A 417 21.68 -6.68 -7.18
CA LYS A 417 22.51 -7.81 -7.59
C LYS A 417 21.67 -9.08 -7.48
N PRO A 418 21.30 -9.71 -8.58
CA PRO A 418 20.53 -10.95 -8.55
C PRO A 418 21.18 -12.02 -7.67
N GLY A 419 20.39 -12.62 -6.76
CA GLY A 419 20.87 -13.59 -5.78
C GLY A 419 21.41 -13.02 -4.48
N GLU A 420 21.55 -11.71 -4.32
CA GLU A 420 21.89 -11.04 -3.06
C GLU A 420 20.73 -10.22 -2.49
N ALA A 421 20.78 -9.97 -1.17
CA ALA A 421 19.75 -9.19 -0.49
C ALA A 421 19.89 -7.70 -0.77
N ASN A 422 18.76 -7.01 -1.05
CA ASN A 422 18.70 -5.55 -1.10
C ASN A 422 18.75 -4.93 0.32
N ALA A 423 18.58 -3.61 0.44
CA ALA A 423 18.63 -2.88 1.73
C ALA A 423 17.64 -3.39 2.78
N TYR A 424 16.63 -4.16 2.38
CA TYR A 424 15.58 -4.71 3.24
C TYR A 424 15.76 -6.21 3.56
N GLY A 425 16.90 -6.78 3.21
CA GLY A 425 17.20 -8.18 3.44
C GLY A 425 16.55 -9.13 2.44
N LEU A 426 16.19 -8.64 1.29
CA LEU A 426 15.42 -9.34 0.28
C LEU A 426 16.30 -9.77 -0.91
N ILE A 427 16.27 -11.07 -1.36
CA ILE A 427 17.00 -11.61 -2.53
C ILE A 427 16.04 -11.70 -3.73
N GLN A 428 16.38 -11.19 -4.89
CA GLN A 428 15.56 -11.28 -6.10
C GLN A 428 16.36 -11.90 -7.25
N GLY A 429 15.67 -12.61 -8.14
CA GLY A 429 16.26 -13.23 -9.33
C GLY A 429 16.41 -12.25 -10.50
N GLU A 430 16.95 -12.75 -11.60
CA GLU A 430 17.13 -12.02 -12.87
C GLU A 430 15.82 -11.45 -13.43
N ALA A 431 14.68 -12.06 -13.12
CA ALA A 431 13.37 -11.56 -13.53
C ALA A 431 13.16 -10.09 -13.14
N ASN A 432 13.75 -9.65 -12.02
CA ASN A 432 13.65 -8.27 -11.52
C ASN A 432 15.01 -7.52 -11.53
N SER A 433 15.98 -7.93 -12.35
CA SER A 433 17.21 -7.16 -12.58
C SER A 433 16.92 -5.79 -13.20
N ILE A 434 17.79 -4.82 -12.98
CA ILE A 434 17.65 -3.46 -13.51
C ILE A 434 17.84 -3.47 -15.03
N ALA A 435 16.94 -2.79 -15.74
CA ALA A 435 17.08 -2.50 -17.17
C ALA A 435 16.48 -1.12 -17.50
N PRO A 436 16.97 -0.45 -18.55
CA PRO A 436 16.43 0.84 -19.00
C PRO A 436 14.90 0.77 -19.23
N ARG A 437 14.14 1.71 -18.69
CA ARG A 437 12.68 1.85 -18.83
C ARG A 437 11.85 0.70 -18.24
N LYS A 438 12.46 -0.26 -17.57
CA LYS A 438 11.79 -1.35 -16.87
C LYS A 438 11.09 -0.84 -15.61
N THR A 439 9.98 -1.46 -15.26
CA THR A 439 9.25 -1.20 -14.02
C THR A 439 9.74 -2.15 -12.93
N PRO A 440 10.11 -1.66 -11.73
CA PRO A 440 10.49 -2.55 -10.63
C PRO A 440 9.29 -3.34 -10.12
N LEU A 441 9.53 -4.58 -9.71
CA LEU A 441 8.50 -5.46 -9.12
C LEU A 441 7.85 -4.78 -7.92
N SER A 442 6.52 -4.93 -7.78
CA SER A 442 5.73 -4.36 -6.68
C SER A 442 4.99 -5.42 -5.88
N SER A 443 4.74 -5.15 -4.59
CA SER A 443 3.77 -5.89 -3.76
C SER A 443 2.43 -5.19 -3.61
N MET A 444 2.26 -3.99 -4.11
CA MET A 444 1.01 -3.24 -4.01
C MET A 444 -0.15 -4.01 -4.63
N VAL A 445 -1.19 -4.30 -3.85
CA VAL A 445 -2.29 -5.17 -4.26
C VAL A 445 -3.65 -4.54 -3.98
N PRO A 446 -3.99 -3.44 -4.69
CA PRO A 446 -5.36 -2.94 -4.66
C PRO A 446 -6.31 -4.06 -5.09
N THR A 447 -7.36 -4.32 -4.27
CA THR A 447 -8.22 -5.49 -4.46
C THR A 447 -9.69 -5.12 -4.26
N ILE A 448 -10.56 -5.68 -5.10
CA ILE A 448 -12.02 -5.53 -5.01
C ILE A 448 -12.65 -6.93 -5.09
N LEU A 449 -13.58 -7.23 -4.18
CA LEU A 449 -14.40 -8.42 -4.21
C LEU A 449 -15.84 -8.08 -4.65
N THR A 450 -16.42 -8.98 -5.42
CA THR A 450 -17.84 -8.92 -5.79
C THR A 450 -18.56 -10.21 -5.39
N LYS A 451 -19.85 -10.10 -5.14
CA LYS A 451 -20.74 -11.24 -4.93
C LYS A 451 -21.94 -11.09 -5.84
N ASP A 452 -22.25 -12.13 -6.60
CA ASP A 452 -23.37 -12.14 -7.58
C ASP A 452 -23.32 -10.92 -8.53
N GLY A 453 -22.12 -10.57 -8.98
CA GLY A 453 -21.84 -9.43 -9.87
C GLY A 453 -21.95 -8.04 -9.23
N LYS A 454 -22.23 -7.94 -7.92
CA LYS A 454 -22.35 -6.67 -7.19
C LYS A 454 -21.12 -6.43 -6.33
N PHE A 455 -20.79 -5.15 -6.09
CA PHE A 455 -19.75 -4.74 -5.15
C PHE A 455 -19.98 -5.34 -3.76
N PHE A 456 -18.93 -5.87 -3.16
CA PHE A 456 -18.96 -6.42 -1.81
C PHE A 456 -17.87 -5.82 -0.89
N LEU A 457 -16.61 -5.78 -1.34
CA LEU A 457 -15.49 -5.31 -0.53
C LEU A 457 -14.44 -4.65 -1.43
N VAL A 458 -13.93 -3.49 -1.05
CA VAL A 458 -12.72 -2.88 -1.61
C VAL A 458 -11.72 -2.65 -0.50
N LEU A 459 -10.47 -3.03 -0.73
CA LEU A 459 -9.41 -2.92 0.28
C LEU A 459 -8.02 -2.85 -0.33
N GLY A 460 -7.09 -2.46 0.52
CA GLY A 460 -5.66 -2.56 0.32
C GLY A 460 -4.92 -1.94 1.53
N THR A 461 -3.61 -1.92 1.47
CA THR A 461 -2.76 -1.49 2.58
C THR A 461 -1.39 -1.07 2.08
N PRO A 462 -0.67 -0.19 2.77
CA PRO A 462 0.79 -0.07 2.66
C PRO A 462 1.52 -1.19 3.41
N GLY A 463 2.84 -1.28 3.22
CA GLY A 463 3.69 -2.13 4.06
C GLY A 463 4.63 -3.09 3.33
N GLY A 464 5.01 -2.84 2.07
CA GLY A 464 5.89 -3.73 1.29
C GLY A 464 5.35 -5.16 1.20
N PRO A 465 6.12 -6.21 1.50
CA PRO A 465 5.65 -7.60 1.42
C PRO A 465 4.48 -7.90 2.36
N THR A 466 4.35 -7.16 3.47
CA THR A 466 3.22 -7.32 4.39
C THR A 466 1.88 -6.91 3.77
N ILE A 467 1.89 -6.13 2.67
CA ILE A 467 0.69 -5.75 1.91
C ILE A 467 -0.10 -6.98 1.53
N ILE A 468 0.56 -7.95 0.90
CA ILE A 468 -0.07 -9.16 0.35
C ILE A 468 -0.72 -9.97 1.47
N ASN A 469 -0.01 -10.14 2.56
CA ASN A 469 -0.47 -10.93 3.71
C ASN A 469 -1.59 -10.23 4.50
N SER A 470 -1.56 -8.90 4.60
CA SER A 470 -2.61 -8.13 5.28
C SER A 470 -3.91 -8.11 4.48
N VAL A 471 -3.84 -7.97 3.14
CA VAL A 471 -5.00 -8.09 2.25
C VAL A 471 -5.59 -9.50 2.33
N LEU A 472 -4.75 -10.55 2.26
CA LEU A 472 -5.19 -11.93 2.41
C LEU A 472 -5.96 -12.15 3.71
N GLN A 473 -5.37 -11.79 4.85
CA GLN A 473 -5.98 -11.99 6.17
C GLN A 473 -7.27 -11.21 6.35
N THR A 474 -7.33 -9.97 5.82
CA THR A 474 -8.57 -9.18 5.88
C THR A 474 -9.68 -9.82 5.03
N ILE A 475 -9.35 -10.39 3.85
CA ILE A 475 -10.33 -11.14 3.04
C ILE A 475 -10.82 -12.36 3.80
N VAL A 476 -9.93 -13.15 4.40
CA VAL A 476 -10.28 -14.34 5.20
C VAL A 476 -11.18 -13.94 6.38
N ASN A 477 -10.84 -12.87 7.11
CA ASN A 477 -11.64 -12.38 8.24
C ASN A 477 -13.07 -12.01 7.82
N VAL A 478 -13.23 -11.36 6.68
CA VAL A 478 -14.56 -10.98 6.17
C VAL A 478 -15.33 -12.17 5.61
N VAL A 479 -14.66 -13.06 4.85
CA VAL A 479 -15.32 -14.11 4.06
C VAL A 479 -15.53 -15.39 4.87
N ASP A 480 -14.50 -15.88 5.55
CA ASP A 480 -14.57 -17.14 6.32
C ASP A 480 -15.18 -16.94 7.72
N PHE A 481 -14.89 -15.81 8.37
CA PHE A 481 -15.35 -15.55 9.73
C PHE A 481 -16.53 -14.58 9.82
N GLY A 482 -17.01 -14.03 8.69
CA GLY A 482 -18.19 -13.18 8.63
C GLY A 482 -18.08 -11.84 9.33
N MET A 483 -16.88 -11.34 9.56
CA MET A 483 -16.63 -10.09 10.27
C MET A 483 -17.15 -8.86 9.52
N ASN A 484 -17.56 -7.83 10.27
CA ASN A 484 -17.74 -6.50 9.68
C ASN A 484 -16.38 -5.90 9.27
N ALA A 485 -16.41 -4.80 8.52
CA ALA A 485 -15.18 -4.23 7.98
C ALA A 485 -14.16 -3.84 9.07
N GLN A 486 -14.63 -3.25 10.19
CA GLN A 486 -13.74 -2.80 11.26
C GLN A 486 -13.17 -3.96 12.08
N GLU A 487 -14.00 -4.95 12.39
CA GLU A 487 -13.53 -6.17 13.07
C GLU A 487 -12.44 -6.86 12.27
N ALA A 488 -12.63 -6.99 10.94
CA ALA A 488 -11.66 -7.63 10.06
C ALA A 488 -10.32 -6.88 9.99
N VAL A 489 -10.38 -5.54 9.99
CA VAL A 489 -9.20 -4.66 9.95
C VAL A 489 -8.45 -4.65 11.28
N ASP A 490 -9.16 -4.69 12.40
CA ASP A 490 -8.56 -4.58 13.75
C ASP A 490 -7.93 -5.90 14.24
N GLN A 491 -8.21 -7.06 13.60
CA GLN A 491 -7.61 -8.34 14.00
C GLN A 491 -6.07 -8.27 13.99
N PRO A 492 -5.41 -8.86 14.98
CA PRO A 492 -3.96 -9.03 14.95
C PRO A 492 -3.51 -9.81 13.73
N ARG A 493 -2.44 -9.34 13.08
CA ARG A 493 -1.94 -9.92 11.85
C ARG A 493 -0.64 -10.67 12.05
N ILE A 494 -0.38 -11.58 11.12
CA ILE A 494 0.88 -12.29 10.98
C ILE A 494 1.52 -11.99 9.63
N HIS A 495 2.83 -12.23 9.54
CA HIS A 495 3.56 -12.14 8.30
C HIS A 495 4.66 -13.21 8.24
N HIS A 496 4.68 -13.95 7.15
CA HIS A 496 5.76 -14.83 6.78
C HIS A 496 6.12 -14.58 5.31
N GLN A 497 7.42 -14.47 5.02
CA GLN A 497 7.89 -14.18 3.65
C GLN A 497 8.92 -15.20 3.16
N TRP A 498 8.79 -16.46 3.59
CA TRP A 498 9.68 -17.58 3.30
C TRP A 498 11.05 -17.43 3.98
N LEU A 499 11.88 -16.46 3.59
CA LEU A 499 13.16 -16.14 4.21
C LEU A 499 13.18 -14.66 4.67
N PRO A 500 13.73 -14.34 5.85
CA PRO A 500 14.17 -15.32 6.87
C PRO A 500 13.02 -16.20 7.34
N ASP A 501 13.31 -17.45 7.73
CA ASP A 501 12.30 -18.41 8.22
C ASP A 501 11.77 -18.00 9.61
N THR A 502 10.97 -16.97 9.63
CA THR A 502 10.47 -16.33 10.84
C THR A 502 9.02 -15.89 10.66
N LEU A 503 8.16 -16.32 11.57
CA LEU A 503 6.78 -15.87 11.65
C LEU A 503 6.72 -14.58 12.48
N SER A 504 6.49 -13.47 11.85
CA SER A 504 6.21 -12.19 12.53
C SER A 504 4.75 -12.18 12.97
N VAL A 505 4.52 -11.82 14.23
CA VAL A 505 3.17 -11.76 14.85
C VAL A 505 2.97 -10.40 15.52
N GLU A 506 1.80 -9.80 15.38
CA GLU A 506 1.42 -8.61 16.13
C GLU A 506 1.09 -8.93 17.60
N ARG A 507 1.02 -7.89 18.42
CA ARG A 507 0.43 -7.99 19.76
C ARG A 507 -1.05 -8.33 19.65
N GLY A 508 -1.57 -9.14 20.59
CA GLY A 508 -2.98 -9.53 20.64
C GLY A 508 -3.22 -11.02 20.46
N PHE A 509 -2.23 -11.77 19.97
CA PHE A 509 -2.29 -13.24 20.03
C PHE A 509 -2.19 -13.75 21.48
N SER A 510 -2.99 -14.76 21.82
CA SER A 510 -2.93 -15.39 23.13
C SER A 510 -1.56 -16.05 23.35
N PRO A 511 -1.00 -15.99 24.58
CA PRO A 511 0.23 -16.72 24.89
C PRO A 511 0.14 -18.22 24.57
N ASP A 512 -1.02 -18.85 24.79
CA ASP A 512 -1.24 -20.26 24.48
C ASP A 512 -1.15 -20.53 22.98
N THR A 513 -1.73 -19.64 22.15
CA THR A 513 -1.58 -19.72 20.68
C THR A 513 -0.11 -19.67 20.28
N LEU A 514 0.67 -18.74 20.86
CA LEU A 514 2.09 -18.60 20.53
C LEU A 514 2.89 -19.84 20.94
N GLU A 515 2.61 -20.42 22.11
CA GLU A 515 3.28 -21.68 22.55
C GLU A 515 2.91 -22.87 21.65
N LEU A 516 1.65 -23.00 21.24
CA LEU A 516 1.22 -24.03 20.29
C LEU A 516 1.91 -23.88 18.93
N LEU A 517 2.08 -22.65 18.44
CA LEU A 517 2.80 -22.36 17.19
C LEU A 517 4.29 -22.71 17.29
N LYS A 518 4.95 -22.38 18.41
CA LYS A 518 6.33 -22.83 18.69
C LYS A 518 6.41 -24.35 18.73
N GLY A 519 5.43 -25.02 19.35
CA GLY A 519 5.33 -26.47 19.38
C GLY A 519 5.19 -27.10 17.99
N LYS A 520 4.60 -26.39 17.03
CA LYS A 520 4.56 -26.78 15.60
C LYS A 520 5.88 -26.49 14.86
N GLY A 521 6.85 -25.80 15.48
CA GLY A 521 8.17 -25.49 14.90
C GLY A 521 8.32 -24.08 14.35
N HIS A 522 7.32 -23.17 14.51
CA HIS A 522 7.47 -21.80 14.07
C HIS A 522 8.47 -21.02 14.92
N GLN A 523 9.38 -20.29 14.27
CA GLN A 523 10.22 -19.28 14.92
C GLN A 523 9.46 -17.96 14.94
N ILE A 524 9.04 -17.52 16.13
CA ILE A 524 8.16 -16.36 16.29
C ILE A 524 8.97 -15.11 16.61
N ARG A 525 8.65 -14.01 15.90
CA ARG A 525 9.14 -12.66 16.17
C ARG A 525 7.98 -11.72 16.41
N GLN A 526 8.02 -10.96 17.50
CA GLN A 526 7.03 -9.91 17.76
C GLN A 526 7.23 -8.75 16.78
N ALA A 527 6.17 -8.35 16.09
CA ALA A 527 6.10 -7.13 15.28
C ALA A 527 5.33 -6.03 16.01
N ASN A 528 5.63 -4.77 15.72
CA ASN A 528 4.87 -3.64 16.26
C ASN A 528 3.49 -3.54 15.59
N PHE A 529 3.47 -3.54 14.27
CA PHE A 529 2.27 -3.63 13.43
C PHE A 529 2.63 -4.21 12.05
N ILE A 530 1.61 -4.75 11.35
CA ILE A 530 1.74 -5.39 10.04
C ILE A 530 0.66 -4.82 9.11
N GLY A 531 1.05 -3.91 8.23
CA GLY A 531 0.15 -3.20 7.31
C GLY A 531 -0.77 -2.18 8.00
N GLU A 532 -1.50 -1.42 7.18
CA GLU A 532 -2.43 -0.34 7.58
C GLU A 532 -3.64 -0.38 6.63
N VAL A 533 -4.57 -1.29 6.88
CA VAL A 533 -5.66 -1.59 5.92
C VAL A 533 -6.71 -0.48 5.88
N ALA A 534 -7.03 -0.02 4.66
CA ALA A 534 -8.22 0.78 4.42
C ALA A 534 -9.24 -0.09 3.65
N ALA A 535 -10.42 -0.30 4.23
CA ALA A 535 -11.43 -1.18 3.65
C ALA A 535 -12.83 -0.55 3.65
N ILE A 536 -13.61 -0.85 2.60
CA ILE A 536 -15.04 -0.53 2.55
C ILE A 536 -15.78 -1.81 2.15
N LYS A 537 -16.76 -2.22 2.97
CA LYS A 537 -17.59 -3.41 2.77
C LYS A 537 -19.06 -3.02 2.63
N TRP A 538 -19.77 -3.69 1.76
CA TRP A 538 -21.22 -3.64 1.71
C TRP A 538 -21.82 -4.71 2.62
N ASP A 539 -22.62 -4.31 3.61
CA ASP A 539 -23.26 -5.24 4.58
C ASP A 539 -24.65 -5.73 4.12
N GLY A 540 -25.11 -5.31 2.96
CA GLY A 540 -26.46 -5.54 2.43
C GLY A 540 -27.39 -4.34 2.57
N LYS A 541 -27.00 -3.33 3.37
CA LYS A 541 -27.81 -2.12 3.65
C LYS A 541 -26.97 -0.84 3.68
N PHE A 542 -25.74 -0.90 4.16
CA PHE A 542 -24.83 0.21 4.32
C PHE A 542 -23.43 -0.12 3.78
N LEU A 543 -22.70 0.90 3.37
CA LEU A 543 -21.26 0.86 3.22
C LEU A 543 -20.64 0.95 4.62
N GLU A 544 -19.81 -0.02 4.97
CA GLU A 544 -19.02 -0.06 6.19
C GLU A 544 -17.59 0.38 5.88
N GLY A 545 -17.19 1.60 6.26
CA GLY A 545 -15.83 2.10 6.15
C GLY A 545 -15.01 1.74 7.38
N ALA A 546 -13.87 1.10 7.18
CA ALA A 546 -12.94 0.71 8.23
C ALA A 546 -11.58 1.39 8.05
N ALA A 547 -11.22 2.21 9.03
CA ALA A 547 -9.93 2.87 9.15
C ALA A 547 -9.07 2.13 10.18
N ASP A 548 -7.83 1.78 9.83
CA ASP A 548 -6.95 0.98 10.68
C ASP A 548 -6.56 1.74 11.96
N GLY A 549 -6.85 1.12 13.10
CA GLY A 549 -6.56 1.68 14.42
C GLY A 549 -5.08 1.72 14.80
N ARG A 550 -4.20 1.12 14.00
CA ARG A 550 -2.75 1.16 14.18
C ARG A 550 -2.15 2.52 13.86
N VAL A 551 -2.91 3.34 13.14
CA VAL A 551 -2.48 4.64 12.60
C VAL A 551 -3.61 5.67 12.63
N GLU A 552 -3.32 6.92 12.25
CA GLU A 552 -4.31 8.01 12.18
C GLU A 552 -5.14 7.96 10.88
N ALA A 553 -5.62 6.77 10.51
CA ALA A 553 -6.49 6.60 9.35
C ALA A 553 -7.92 7.07 9.62
N THR A 554 -8.64 7.47 8.59
CA THR A 554 -10.00 8.01 8.71
C THR A 554 -10.93 7.41 7.65
N ALA A 555 -12.16 7.12 8.06
CA ALA A 555 -13.26 6.74 7.19
C ALA A 555 -14.39 7.79 7.31
N LYS A 556 -14.93 8.23 6.18
CA LYS A 556 -16.09 9.12 6.10
C LYS A 556 -17.02 8.76 4.97
N GLY A 557 -18.30 9.03 5.16
CA GLY A 557 -19.31 8.80 4.14
C GLY A 557 -20.67 9.39 4.52
N TYR A 558 -21.60 9.44 3.56
CA TYR A 558 -22.88 10.12 3.67
C TYR A 558 -24.06 9.27 3.19
#